data_23833488beb7af6009b6d5c281e45576
#
_entry.id   23833488beb7af6009b6d5c281e45576
#
_cell.length_a   1.000
_cell.length_b   1.000
_cell.length_c   1.000
_cell.angle_alpha   90.00
_cell.angle_beta   90.00
_cell.angle_gamma   90.00
#
_symmetry.space_group_name_H-M   'P 1'
#
loop_
_entity.id
_entity.type
_entity.pdbx_description
1 polymer ?
#
loop_
_entity_poly.entity_id
_entity_poly.type
_entity_poly.pdbx_seq_one_letter_code
_entity_poly.pdbx_strand_id
1 'polypeptide(L)'
;DIVQEVFEKIWKKSTQIDERESIDSYLFVAVRNACFTFLKNKRERVDLEDVKQNLKVSEEVVEFETPELNRLWGEIENLPLQCKVVFKLVILEDMKYKDVADSLGISVNTVKTQMKIAYKTLREKLKQEQFSLLLFLFGIKED
;
A
#
# COMPACT_ATOMS: atom_id res chain seq x y z
N ASP A 1 9.77 3.05 18.22
CA ASP A 1 9.57 4.04 17.15
C ASP A 1 10.00 3.46 15.81
N ILE A 2 9.07 3.41 14.86
CA ILE A 2 9.27 2.81 13.54
C ILE A 2 10.41 3.51 12.79
N VAL A 3 10.52 4.80 12.89
CA VAL A 3 11.56 5.59 12.23
C VAL A 3 12.95 5.23 12.78
N GLN A 4 13.09 5.09 14.09
CA GLN A 4 14.33 4.64 14.72
C GLN A 4 14.73 3.24 14.27
N GLU A 5 13.81 2.29 14.25
CA GLU A 5 14.06 0.92 13.78
C GLU A 5 14.53 0.89 12.32
N VAL A 6 13.95 1.72 11.47
CA VAL A 6 14.35 1.84 10.07
C VAL A 6 15.75 2.42 9.96
N PHE A 7 16.07 3.48 10.72
CA PHE A 7 17.41 4.06 10.74
C PHE A 7 18.49 3.07 11.22
N GLU A 8 18.20 2.30 12.27
CA GLU A 8 19.12 1.26 12.74
C GLU A 8 19.37 0.18 11.68
N LYS A 9 18.34 -0.26 10.96
CA LYS A 9 18.48 -1.23 9.87
C LYS A 9 19.31 -0.67 8.73
N ILE A 10 19.11 0.59 8.37
CA ILE A 10 19.86 1.26 7.32
C ILE A 10 21.32 1.43 7.74
N TRP A 11 21.57 1.85 8.97
CA TRP A 11 22.92 1.99 9.50
C TRP A 11 23.70 0.67 9.45
N LYS A 12 23.07 -0.44 9.84
CA LYS A 12 23.67 -1.77 9.77
C LYS A 12 23.94 -2.25 8.35
N LYS A 13 23.17 -1.77 7.37
CA LYS A 13 23.31 -2.11 5.94
C LYS A 13 24.03 -1.04 5.11
N SER A 14 24.54 0.01 5.72
CA SER A 14 25.14 1.15 5.02
C SER A 14 26.31 0.78 4.10
N THR A 15 27.01 -0.29 4.40
CA THR A 15 28.12 -0.81 3.57
C THR A 15 27.64 -1.60 2.34
N GLN A 16 26.37 -1.93 2.23
CA GLN A 16 25.78 -2.73 1.15
C GLN A 16 24.86 -1.91 0.22
N ILE A 17 24.64 -0.63 0.54
CA ILE A 17 23.81 0.26 -0.27
C ILE A 17 24.63 0.72 -1.47
N ASP A 18 24.12 0.42 -2.67
CA ASP A 18 24.73 0.89 -3.91
C ASP A 18 24.64 2.43 -3.98
N GLU A 19 25.76 3.10 -4.18
CA GLU A 19 25.87 4.57 -4.30
C GLU A 19 25.05 5.14 -5.48
N ARG A 20 24.54 4.28 -6.35
CA ARG A 20 23.71 4.66 -7.50
C ARG A 20 22.25 4.87 -7.17
N GLU A 21 21.77 4.40 -6.02
CA GLU A 21 20.40 4.62 -5.57
C GLU A 21 20.35 5.82 -4.62
N SER A 22 19.40 6.71 -4.84
CA SER A 22 19.16 7.82 -3.93
C SER A 22 18.83 7.30 -2.53
N ILE A 23 19.63 7.71 -1.53
CA ILE A 23 19.41 7.38 -0.12
C ILE A 23 17.99 7.79 0.31
N ASP A 24 17.51 8.92 -0.19
CA ASP A 24 16.15 9.42 0.11
C ASP A 24 15.08 8.46 -0.36
N SER A 25 15.20 7.94 -1.58
CA SER A 25 14.25 6.96 -2.13
C SER A 25 14.29 5.65 -1.34
N TYR A 26 15.47 5.19 -0.96
CA TYR A 26 15.63 4.00 -0.14
C TYR A 26 15.02 4.16 1.26
N LEU A 27 15.33 5.27 1.93
CA LEU A 27 14.76 5.63 3.23
C LEU A 27 13.24 5.65 3.19
N PHE A 28 12.69 6.31 2.17
CA PHE A 28 11.26 6.44 2.01
C PHE A 28 10.57 5.07 1.85
N VAL A 29 11.09 4.21 0.98
CA VAL A 29 10.55 2.86 0.79
C VAL A 29 10.67 2.03 2.07
N ALA A 30 11.78 2.14 2.78
CA ALA A 30 12.02 1.42 4.03
C ALA A 30 11.05 1.86 5.13
N VAL A 31 10.82 3.16 5.31
CA VAL A 31 9.86 3.71 6.28
C VAL A 31 8.44 3.28 5.91
N ARG A 32 8.07 3.41 4.64
CA ARG A 32 6.77 2.98 4.13
C ARG A 32 6.50 1.50 4.44
N ASN A 33 7.44 0.63 4.09
CA ASN A 33 7.29 -0.80 4.31
C ASN A 33 7.20 -1.15 5.80
N ALA A 34 7.98 -0.47 6.64
CA ALA A 34 7.90 -0.64 8.09
C ALA A 34 6.55 -0.20 8.66
N CYS A 35 5.99 0.91 8.17
CA CYS A 35 4.67 1.38 8.56
C CYS A 35 3.58 0.39 8.15
N PHE A 36 3.63 -0.15 6.93
CA PHE A 36 2.67 -1.16 6.48
C PHE A 36 2.78 -2.46 7.29
N THR A 37 3.98 -2.91 7.59
CA THR A 37 4.19 -4.09 8.44
C THR A 37 3.62 -3.86 9.84
N PHE A 38 3.83 -2.68 10.41
CA PHE A 38 3.27 -2.32 11.71
C PHE A 38 1.74 -2.32 11.71
N LEU A 39 1.11 -1.70 10.70
CA LEU A 39 -0.33 -1.64 10.55
C LEU A 39 -0.94 -3.04 10.33
N LYS A 40 -0.28 -3.87 9.53
CA LYS A 40 -0.69 -5.26 9.30
C LYS A 40 -0.67 -6.05 10.60
N ASN A 41 0.43 -6.00 11.34
CA ASN A 41 0.58 -6.70 12.61
C ASN A 41 -0.42 -6.19 13.67
N LYS A 42 -0.74 -4.89 13.66
CA LYS A 42 -1.77 -4.32 14.53
C LYS A 42 -3.16 -4.87 14.19
N ARG A 43 -3.50 -4.99 12.89
CA ARG A 43 -4.77 -5.60 12.44
C ARG A 43 -4.86 -7.07 12.86
N GLU A 44 -3.82 -7.86 12.61
CA GLU A 44 -3.80 -9.28 13.00
C GLU A 44 -3.97 -9.48 14.52
N ARG A 45 -3.45 -8.57 15.35
CA ARG A 45 -3.65 -8.60 16.80
C ARG A 45 -5.08 -8.26 17.19
N VAL A 46 -5.69 -7.30 16.52
CA VAL A 46 -7.09 -6.90 16.74
C VAL A 46 -8.02 -8.03 16.29
N ASP A 47 -7.78 -8.66 15.14
CA ASP A 47 -8.58 -9.77 14.64
C ASP A 47 -8.54 -11.01 15.56
N LEU A 48 -7.43 -11.25 16.24
CA LEU A 48 -7.30 -12.35 17.21
C LEU A 48 -8.06 -12.09 18.53
N GLU A 49 -8.26 -10.83 18.90
CA GLU A 49 -9.08 -10.44 20.05
C GLU A 49 -10.57 -10.31 19.71
N ASP A 50 -10.90 -9.88 18.48
CA ASP A 50 -12.27 -9.65 18.01
C ASP A 50 -12.99 -10.91 17.49
N VAL A 51 -12.28 -11.98 17.15
CA VAL A 51 -12.90 -13.27 16.78
C VAL A 51 -13.77 -13.86 17.91
N LYS A 52 -13.67 -13.33 19.11
CA LYS A 52 -14.53 -13.71 20.27
C LYS A 52 -15.77 -12.86 20.45
N GLN A 53 -15.93 -11.72 19.78
CA GLN A 53 -17.10 -10.86 19.91
C GLN A 53 -17.47 -10.19 18.57
N ASN A 54 -18.45 -10.80 17.88
CA ASN A 54 -19.29 -10.20 16.84
C ASN A 54 -18.64 -9.72 15.55
N LEU A 55 -18.98 -10.46 14.47
CA LEU A 55 -19.05 -10.07 13.06
C LEU A 55 -19.73 -8.69 12.85
N LYS A 56 -19.09 -7.61 13.22
CA LYS A 56 -19.29 -6.30 12.64
C LYS A 56 -17.98 -5.92 11.99
N VAL A 57 -17.94 -6.02 10.65
CA VAL A 57 -17.00 -5.28 9.85
C VAL A 57 -17.28 -3.80 10.13
N SER A 58 -16.59 -3.26 11.12
CA SER A 58 -16.50 -1.82 11.26
C SER A 58 -15.67 -1.38 10.05
N GLU A 59 -16.28 -0.68 9.12
CA GLU A 59 -15.56 0.19 8.22
C GLU A 59 -14.81 1.18 9.11
N GLU A 60 -13.59 0.83 9.49
CA GLU A 60 -12.71 1.78 10.16
C GLU A 60 -12.48 2.91 9.15
N VAL A 61 -13.08 4.04 9.42
CA VAL A 61 -12.77 5.29 8.74
C VAL A 61 -11.32 5.59 9.08
N VAL A 62 -10.43 5.30 8.14
CA VAL A 62 -9.02 5.66 8.28
C VAL A 62 -8.93 7.15 8.08
N GLU A 63 -8.74 7.88 9.16
CA GLU A 63 -8.56 9.33 9.12
C GLU A 63 -7.06 9.63 9.08
N PHE A 64 -6.63 10.31 8.04
CA PHE A 64 -5.26 10.76 7.89
C PHE A 64 -5.13 12.21 8.37
N GLU A 65 -3.95 12.59 8.85
CA GLU A 65 -3.68 13.93 9.35
C GLU A 65 -3.72 15.03 8.27
N THR A 66 -3.60 14.65 6.99
CA THR A 66 -3.61 15.61 5.88
C THR A 66 -4.81 15.44 4.95
N PRO A 67 -5.43 16.53 4.48
CA PRO A 67 -6.56 16.49 3.54
C PRO A 67 -6.21 15.76 2.23
N GLU A 68 -4.97 15.88 1.76
CA GLU A 68 -4.49 15.24 0.54
C GLU A 68 -4.47 13.71 0.65
N LEU A 69 -4.03 13.18 1.78
CA LEU A 69 -4.04 11.74 2.04
C LEU A 69 -5.46 11.20 2.21
N ASN A 70 -6.35 11.95 2.86
CA ASN A 70 -7.75 11.58 2.98
C ASN A 70 -8.43 11.52 1.61
N ARG A 71 -8.16 12.47 0.73
CA ARG A 71 -8.69 12.48 -0.62
C ARG A 71 -8.17 11.30 -1.45
N LEU A 72 -6.87 11.04 -1.37
CA LEU A 72 -6.24 9.91 -2.04
C LEU A 72 -6.88 8.59 -1.62
N TRP A 73 -7.04 8.39 -0.31
CA TRP A 73 -7.68 7.19 0.23
C TRP A 73 -9.14 7.08 -0.18
N GLY A 74 -9.88 8.20 -0.17
CA GLY A 74 -11.26 8.25 -0.62
C GLY A 74 -11.42 7.79 -2.08
N GLU A 75 -10.53 8.19 -2.96
CA GLU A 75 -10.55 7.74 -4.36
C GLU A 75 -10.20 6.26 -4.52
N ILE A 76 -9.30 5.73 -3.69
CA ILE A 76 -9.02 4.28 -3.65
C ILE A 76 -10.27 3.52 -3.19
N GLU A 77 -10.95 3.98 -2.15
CA GLU A 77 -12.20 3.37 -1.66
C GLU A 77 -13.35 3.42 -2.67
N ASN A 78 -13.35 4.41 -3.54
CA ASN A 78 -14.35 4.57 -4.61
C ASN A 78 -14.07 3.74 -5.87
N LEU A 79 -12.98 2.99 -5.93
CA LEU A 79 -12.72 2.08 -7.05
C LEU A 79 -13.79 0.99 -7.14
N PRO A 80 -14.08 0.48 -8.35
CA PRO A 80 -14.94 -0.70 -8.50
C PRO A 80 -14.45 -1.85 -7.61
N LEU A 81 -15.37 -2.60 -7.03
CA LEU A 81 -15.06 -3.57 -5.97
C LEU A 81 -13.93 -4.52 -6.31
N GLN A 82 -13.97 -5.18 -7.46
CA GLN A 82 -12.92 -6.11 -7.88
C GLN A 82 -11.58 -5.41 -8.10
N CYS A 83 -11.61 -4.25 -8.72
CA CYS A 83 -10.45 -3.39 -8.93
C CYS A 83 -9.83 -2.94 -7.60
N LYS A 84 -10.65 -2.52 -6.66
CA LYS A 84 -10.23 -2.11 -5.32
C LYS A 84 -9.55 -3.25 -4.55
N VAL A 85 -10.15 -4.44 -4.54
CA VAL A 85 -9.59 -5.61 -3.87
C VAL A 85 -8.23 -5.96 -4.46
N VAL A 86 -8.11 -6.05 -5.78
CA VAL A 86 -6.84 -6.35 -6.45
C VAL A 86 -5.80 -5.27 -6.14
N PHE A 87 -6.18 -4.00 -6.25
CA PHE A 87 -5.28 -2.88 -5.98
C PHE A 87 -4.75 -2.91 -4.54
N LYS A 88 -5.62 -3.13 -3.56
CA LYS A 88 -5.22 -3.20 -2.15
C LYS A 88 -4.28 -4.38 -1.89
N LEU A 89 -4.55 -5.56 -2.44
CA LEU A 89 -3.68 -6.72 -2.26
C LEU A 89 -2.29 -6.51 -2.86
N VAL A 90 -2.22 -5.91 -4.05
CA VAL A 90 -0.93 -5.64 -4.71
C VAL A 90 -0.17 -4.53 -4.01
N ILE A 91 -0.82 -3.42 -3.71
CA ILE A 91 -0.17 -2.19 -3.26
C ILE A 91 -0.02 -2.14 -1.73
N LEU A 92 -1.06 -2.47 -0.99
CA LEU A 92 -1.03 -2.37 0.47
C LEU A 92 -0.46 -3.62 1.14
N GLU A 93 -0.74 -4.80 0.59
CA GLU A 93 -0.26 -6.08 1.13
C GLU A 93 1.05 -6.54 0.45
N ASP A 94 1.53 -5.77 -0.53
CA ASP A 94 2.77 -6.07 -1.28
C ASP A 94 2.80 -7.47 -1.90
N MET A 95 1.63 -7.95 -2.34
CA MET A 95 1.50 -9.27 -2.95
C MET A 95 1.92 -9.24 -4.42
N LYS A 96 2.58 -10.30 -4.86
CA LYS A 96 2.87 -10.51 -6.28
C LYS A 96 1.59 -10.82 -7.05
N TYR A 97 1.53 -10.45 -8.31
CA TYR A 97 0.37 -10.69 -9.17
C TYR A 97 -0.06 -12.16 -9.21
N LYS A 98 0.90 -13.08 -9.20
CA LYS A 98 0.62 -14.51 -9.15
C LYS A 98 -0.11 -14.91 -7.86
N ASP A 99 0.35 -14.40 -6.73
CA ASP A 99 -0.22 -14.71 -5.42
C ASP A 99 -1.64 -14.12 -5.28
N VAL A 100 -1.85 -12.92 -5.81
CA VAL A 100 -3.20 -12.30 -5.88
C VAL A 100 -4.13 -13.14 -6.77
N ALA A 101 -3.64 -13.56 -7.93
CA ALA A 101 -4.41 -14.40 -8.85
C ALA A 101 -4.82 -15.73 -8.18
N ASP A 102 -3.90 -16.38 -7.51
CA ASP A 102 -4.15 -17.64 -6.80
C ASP A 102 -5.14 -17.44 -5.64
N SER A 103 -4.99 -16.37 -4.85
CA SER A 103 -5.86 -16.11 -3.71
C SER A 103 -7.29 -15.74 -4.09
N LEU A 104 -7.49 -15.08 -5.24
CA LEU A 104 -8.80 -14.66 -5.73
C LEU A 104 -9.43 -15.64 -6.74
N GLY A 105 -8.71 -16.69 -7.15
CA GLY A 105 -9.19 -17.64 -8.15
C GLY A 105 -9.36 -17.01 -9.55
N ILE A 106 -8.52 -16.06 -9.92
CA ILE A 106 -8.51 -15.36 -11.21
C ILE A 106 -7.17 -15.54 -11.93
N SER A 107 -7.12 -15.17 -13.21
CA SER A 107 -5.86 -15.23 -13.96
C SER A 107 -4.94 -14.05 -13.64
N VAL A 108 -3.64 -14.24 -13.84
CA VAL A 108 -2.65 -13.16 -13.74
C VAL A 108 -2.96 -12.01 -14.72
N ASN A 109 -3.48 -12.34 -15.92
CA ASN A 109 -3.91 -11.33 -16.87
C ASN A 109 -5.09 -10.51 -16.35
N THR A 110 -6.02 -11.14 -15.64
CA THR A 110 -7.13 -10.43 -14.98
C THR A 110 -6.59 -9.48 -13.91
N VAL A 111 -5.62 -9.91 -13.10
CA VAL A 111 -4.96 -9.03 -12.12
C VAL A 111 -4.33 -7.82 -12.81
N LYS A 112 -3.59 -8.02 -13.88
CA LYS A 112 -2.98 -6.94 -14.66
C LYS A 112 -4.03 -5.97 -15.22
N THR A 113 -5.14 -6.50 -15.73
CA THR A 113 -6.24 -5.67 -16.26
C THR A 113 -6.87 -4.84 -15.15
N GLN A 114 -7.15 -5.42 -13.99
CA GLN A 114 -7.70 -4.69 -12.85
C GLN A 114 -6.75 -3.60 -12.35
N MET A 115 -5.45 -3.86 -12.32
CA MET A 115 -4.45 -2.85 -11.97
C MET A 115 -4.40 -1.70 -12.97
N LYS A 116 -4.50 -1.97 -14.27
CA LYS A 116 -4.58 -0.93 -15.30
C LYS A 116 -5.83 -0.06 -15.14
N ILE A 117 -6.97 -0.67 -14.84
CA ILE A 117 -8.22 0.05 -14.57
C ILE A 117 -8.07 0.92 -13.32
N ALA A 118 -7.49 0.40 -12.25
CA ALA A 118 -7.23 1.16 -11.04
C ALA A 118 -6.37 2.41 -11.32
N TYR A 119 -5.24 2.25 -11.97
CA TYR A 119 -4.35 3.36 -12.30
C TYR A 119 -5.01 4.40 -13.20
N LYS A 120 -5.71 3.96 -14.23
CA LYS A 120 -6.45 4.86 -15.13
C LYS A 120 -7.50 5.66 -14.36
N THR A 121 -8.30 5.00 -13.55
CA THR A 121 -9.36 5.65 -12.77
C THR A 121 -8.79 6.65 -11.76
N LEU A 122 -7.73 6.28 -11.05
CA LEU A 122 -7.08 7.16 -10.09
C LEU A 122 -6.41 8.36 -10.77
N ARG A 123 -5.77 8.15 -11.93
CA ARG A 123 -5.17 9.23 -12.71
C ARG A 123 -6.22 10.24 -13.19
N GLU A 124 -7.40 9.79 -13.59
CA GLU A 124 -8.50 10.66 -14.05
C GLU A 124 -9.14 11.45 -12.90
N LYS A 125 -9.22 10.87 -11.71
CA LYS A 125 -9.90 11.46 -10.55
C LYS A 125 -9.01 12.28 -9.63
N LEU A 126 -7.73 11.95 -9.56
CA LEU A 126 -6.75 12.67 -8.77
C LEU A 126 -6.11 13.80 -9.59
N LYS A 127 -5.80 14.90 -8.94
CA LYS A 127 -4.93 15.91 -9.54
C LYS A 127 -3.54 15.31 -9.77
N GLN A 128 -2.80 15.83 -10.74
CA GLN A 128 -1.47 15.32 -11.10
C GLN A 128 -0.53 15.21 -9.89
N GLU A 129 -0.56 16.20 -9.02
CA GLU A 129 0.25 16.21 -7.78
C GLU A 129 -0.14 15.08 -6.83
N GLN A 130 -1.44 14.82 -6.67
CA GLN A 130 -1.94 13.75 -5.83
C GLN A 130 -1.65 12.37 -6.42
N PHE A 131 -1.73 12.23 -7.73
CA PHE A 131 -1.38 10.99 -8.41
C PHE A 131 0.14 10.72 -8.33
N SER A 132 0.96 11.75 -8.49
CA SER A 132 2.41 11.66 -8.29
C SER A 132 2.76 11.27 -6.85
N LEU A 133 2.04 11.80 -5.88
CA LEU A 133 2.18 11.41 -4.47
C LEU A 133 1.83 9.93 -4.26
N LEU A 134 0.76 9.44 -4.88
CA LEU A 134 0.38 8.03 -4.83
C LEU A 134 1.49 7.14 -5.41
N LEU A 135 2.01 7.46 -6.57
CA LEU A 135 3.11 6.72 -7.18
C LEU A 135 4.35 6.69 -6.29
N PHE A 136 4.67 7.84 -5.69
CA PHE A 136 5.79 7.98 -4.78
C PHE A 136 5.58 7.19 -3.48
N LEU A 137 4.41 7.31 -2.84
CA LEU A 137 4.09 6.61 -1.59
C LEU A 137 4.11 5.09 -1.75
N PHE A 138 3.68 4.58 -2.87
CA PHE A 138 3.59 3.14 -3.10
C PHE A 138 4.72 2.56 -3.96
N GLY A 139 5.71 3.38 -4.30
CA GLY A 139 6.88 2.94 -5.06
C GLY A 139 6.52 2.38 -6.45
N ILE A 140 5.43 2.85 -7.02
CA ILE A 140 4.96 2.41 -8.32
C ILE A 140 5.78 3.13 -9.38
N LYS A 141 6.44 2.36 -10.25
CA LYS A 141 7.09 2.91 -11.44
C LYS A 141 6.04 3.06 -12.53
N GLU A 142 5.93 4.24 -13.10
CA GLU A 142 5.24 4.39 -14.38
C GLU A 142 6.04 3.63 -15.45
N ASP A 143 5.43 2.62 -15.98
CA ASP A 143 5.90 2.02 -17.23
C ASP A 143 5.39 2.82 -18.42
#